data_bf2ac4a5eb124ccb019d9b6799320e99
#
_entry.id   bf2ac4a5eb124ccb019d9b6799320e99
#
_cell.length_a   1.000
_cell.length_b   1.000
_cell.length_c   1.000
_cell.angle_alpha   90.00
_cell.angle_beta   90.00
_cell.angle_gamma   90.00
#
_symmetry.space_group_name_H-M   'P 1'
#
loop_
_entity.id
_entity.type
_entity.pdbx_description
1 polymer ?
#
loop_
_entity_poly.entity_id
_entity_poly.type
_entity_poly.pdbx_seq_one_letter_code
_entity_poly.pdbx_strand_id
1 'polypeptide(L)'
;QQICCGYLESDEGRLQVLDNNRITELMNVVEENSGKAIIWCNYVYGIQEIIKNLTAVYGADSVAAYYGATKQEDRQDIVKRFEDPDSPLRFFVGHPKTGGYGITLNEASTVIYYSNSYDLESRLQSEDRAHRIGQKKSVTYVDLIAPDTIDEKIVEALRNKINLADQVLNEETKNWLR
;
A
#
# COMPACT_ATOMS: atom_id res chain seq x y z
N GLN A 1 5.63 1.08 -15.72
CA GLN A 1 5.49 0.69 -14.32
C GLN A 1 5.54 -0.82 -14.09
N GLN A 2 4.89 -1.65 -14.91
CA GLN A 2 4.95 -3.11 -14.78
C GLN A 2 6.40 -3.60 -14.75
N ILE A 3 7.25 -3.08 -15.64
CA ILE A 3 8.69 -3.40 -15.68
C ILE A 3 9.37 -3.12 -14.34
N CYS A 4 9.06 -1.97 -13.71
CA CYS A 4 9.59 -1.64 -12.39
C CYS A 4 9.09 -2.59 -11.29
N CYS A 5 7.95 -3.26 -11.52
CA CYS A 5 7.40 -4.28 -10.63
C CYS A 5 7.86 -5.71 -10.97
N GLY A 6 8.80 -5.88 -11.92
CA GLY A 6 9.41 -7.16 -12.28
C GLY A 6 8.63 -8.01 -13.26
N TYR A 7 7.76 -7.41 -14.04
CA TYR A 7 7.05 -8.14 -15.08
C TYR A 7 6.60 -7.25 -16.24
N LEU A 8 6.30 -7.88 -17.34
CA LEU A 8 5.65 -7.27 -18.49
C LEU A 8 4.55 -8.22 -18.99
N GLU A 9 3.35 -7.70 -19.15
CA GLU A 9 2.25 -8.41 -19.77
C GLU A 9 2.05 -7.85 -21.18
N SER A 10 2.12 -8.73 -22.19
CA SER A 10 1.86 -8.36 -23.59
C SER A 10 0.37 -8.19 -23.84
N ASP A 11 0.00 -7.53 -24.95
CA ASP A 11 -1.39 -7.36 -25.40
C ASP A 11 -2.10 -8.72 -25.63
N GLU A 12 -1.32 -9.79 -25.85
CA GLU A 12 -1.81 -11.16 -26.00
C GLU A 12 -1.96 -11.89 -24.65
N GLY A 13 -1.76 -11.22 -23.52
CA GLY A 13 -1.85 -11.80 -22.17
C GLY A 13 -0.66 -12.69 -21.78
N ARG A 14 0.46 -12.62 -22.52
CA ARG A 14 1.68 -13.34 -22.13
C ARG A 14 2.43 -12.58 -21.08
N LEU A 15 2.68 -13.22 -19.94
CA LEU A 15 3.45 -12.67 -18.84
C LEU A 15 4.94 -13.01 -19.02
N GLN A 16 5.79 -11.99 -19.04
CA GLN A 16 7.23 -12.13 -18.97
C GLN A 16 7.71 -11.63 -17.61
N VAL A 17 8.33 -12.50 -16.84
CA VAL A 17 8.96 -12.13 -15.56
C VAL A 17 10.32 -11.52 -15.83
N LEU A 18 10.63 -10.43 -15.15
CA LEU A 18 11.89 -9.69 -15.25
C LEU A 18 12.59 -9.69 -13.89
N ASP A 19 13.91 -9.75 -13.90
CA ASP A 19 14.69 -9.57 -12.68
C ASP A 19 14.48 -8.15 -12.13
N ASN A 20 14.13 -8.07 -10.86
CA ASN A 20 14.10 -6.81 -10.13
C ASN A 20 14.35 -7.05 -8.63
N ASN A 21 14.91 -6.04 -7.98
CA ASN A 21 15.22 -6.10 -6.56
C ASN A 21 14.07 -5.61 -5.66
N ARG A 22 12.93 -5.21 -6.23
CA ARG A 22 11.83 -4.59 -5.45
C ARG A 22 11.26 -5.53 -4.39
N ILE A 23 11.12 -6.82 -4.72
CA ILE A 23 10.66 -7.80 -3.73
C ILE A 23 11.69 -8.00 -2.62
N THR A 24 12.97 -7.98 -2.95
CA THR A 24 14.06 -8.05 -1.96
C THR A 24 14.03 -6.84 -1.02
N GLU A 25 13.88 -5.64 -1.58
CA GLU A 25 13.76 -4.40 -0.78
C GLU A 25 12.49 -4.41 0.09
N LEU A 26 11.37 -4.92 -0.43
CA LEU A 26 10.18 -5.11 0.40
C LEU A 26 10.48 -6.02 1.59
N MET A 27 11.16 -7.15 1.37
CA MET A 27 11.49 -8.09 2.45
C MET A 27 12.41 -7.46 3.49
N ASN A 28 13.40 -6.65 3.07
CA ASN A 28 14.27 -5.89 3.97
C ASN A 28 13.44 -4.92 4.85
N VAL A 29 12.54 -4.13 4.24
CA VAL A 29 11.69 -3.18 4.98
C VAL A 29 10.77 -3.89 5.98
N VAL A 30 10.18 -5.03 5.62
CA VAL A 30 9.31 -5.76 6.55
C VAL A 30 10.08 -6.51 7.64
N GLU A 31 11.33 -6.86 7.42
CA GLU A 31 12.20 -7.44 8.44
C GLU A 31 12.56 -6.41 9.52
N GLU A 32 12.85 -5.18 9.14
CA GLU A 32 13.11 -4.07 10.06
C GLU A 32 11.88 -3.63 10.85
N ASN A 33 10.67 -3.90 10.35
CA ASN A 33 9.41 -3.56 11.01
C ASN A 33 8.90 -4.70 11.88
N SER A 34 8.80 -4.50 13.19
CA SER A 34 8.26 -5.50 14.12
C SER A 34 6.72 -5.51 14.21
N GLY A 35 6.05 -4.46 13.74
CA GLY A 35 4.59 -4.28 13.83
C GLY A 35 3.81 -4.84 12.65
N LYS A 36 2.50 -4.57 12.65
CA LYS A 36 1.65 -4.88 11.50
C LYS A 36 1.90 -3.90 10.37
N ALA A 37 1.89 -4.39 9.13
CA ALA A 37 2.15 -3.59 7.95
C ALA A 37 1.05 -3.73 6.91
N ILE A 38 0.69 -2.61 6.29
CA ILE A 38 -0.14 -2.56 5.09
C ILE A 38 0.78 -2.43 3.89
N ILE A 39 0.56 -3.23 2.86
CA ILE A 39 1.34 -3.21 1.63
C ILE A 39 0.40 -2.97 0.46
N TRP A 40 0.52 -1.80 -0.15
CA TRP A 40 -0.28 -1.40 -1.29
C TRP A 40 0.44 -1.67 -2.61
N CYS A 41 -0.23 -2.38 -3.52
CA CYS A 41 0.27 -2.64 -4.86
C CYS A 41 -0.85 -2.45 -5.89
N ASN A 42 -0.56 -1.74 -6.99
CA ASN A 42 -1.53 -1.43 -8.05
C ASN A 42 -1.72 -2.58 -9.06
N TYR A 43 -0.95 -3.64 -8.96
CA TYR A 43 -0.93 -4.73 -9.94
C TYR A 43 -1.20 -6.07 -9.27
N VAL A 44 -2.12 -6.86 -9.84
CA VAL A 44 -2.50 -8.17 -9.32
C VAL A 44 -1.29 -9.12 -9.26
N TYR A 45 -0.47 -9.15 -10.30
CA TYR A 45 0.75 -9.95 -10.31
C TYR A 45 1.67 -9.60 -9.13
N GLY A 46 1.91 -8.30 -8.90
CA GLY A 46 2.70 -7.84 -7.76
C GLY A 46 2.11 -8.25 -6.41
N ILE A 47 0.78 -8.14 -6.25
CA ILE A 47 0.09 -8.62 -5.04
C ILE A 47 0.35 -10.10 -4.80
N GLN A 48 0.24 -10.93 -5.85
CA GLN A 48 0.47 -12.37 -5.75
C GLN A 48 1.92 -12.72 -5.39
N GLU A 49 2.89 -12.05 -6.01
CA GLU A 49 4.31 -12.25 -5.68
C GLU A 49 4.66 -11.79 -4.26
N ILE A 50 4.09 -10.67 -3.79
CA ILE A 50 4.24 -10.22 -2.41
C ILE A 50 3.71 -11.27 -1.43
N ILE A 51 2.48 -11.75 -1.65
CA ILE A 51 1.84 -12.77 -0.81
C ILE A 51 2.68 -14.04 -0.77
N LYS A 52 3.14 -14.52 -1.93
CA LYS A 52 3.96 -15.73 -2.05
C LYS A 52 5.24 -15.61 -1.22
N ASN A 53 5.97 -14.51 -1.35
CA ASN A 53 7.23 -14.30 -0.63
C ASN A 53 7.03 -14.13 0.87
N LEU A 54 6.05 -13.34 1.30
CA LEU A 54 5.73 -13.17 2.72
C LEU A 54 5.26 -14.47 3.37
N THR A 55 4.40 -15.23 2.68
CA THR A 55 3.92 -16.52 3.17
C THR A 55 5.06 -17.53 3.32
N ALA A 56 6.02 -17.54 2.41
CA ALA A 56 7.17 -18.44 2.48
C ALA A 56 8.07 -18.17 3.70
N VAL A 57 8.18 -16.91 4.15
CA VAL A 57 9.04 -16.51 5.28
C VAL A 57 8.29 -16.50 6.60
N TYR A 58 7.06 -15.96 6.61
CA TYR A 58 6.30 -15.68 7.84
C TYR A 58 5.11 -16.60 8.07
N GLY A 59 4.80 -17.50 7.14
CA GLY A 59 3.68 -18.42 7.22
C GLY A 59 2.36 -17.83 6.67
N ALA A 60 1.44 -18.71 6.29
CA ALA A 60 0.18 -18.34 5.64
C ALA A 60 -0.75 -17.51 6.55
N ASP A 61 -0.75 -17.78 7.86
CA ASP A 61 -1.62 -17.09 8.82
C ASP A 61 -1.23 -15.62 9.04
N SER A 62 0.01 -15.25 8.67
CA SER A 62 0.55 -13.91 8.83
C SER A 62 0.17 -12.95 7.69
N VAL A 63 -0.38 -13.44 6.59
CA VAL A 63 -0.61 -12.66 5.36
C VAL A 63 -2.06 -12.75 4.93
N ALA A 64 -2.68 -11.63 4.63
CA ALA A 64 -4.00 -11.58 4.02
C ALA A 64 -4.00 -10.77 2.73
N ALA A 65 -4.71 -11.29 1.72
CA ALA A 65 -4.94 -10.66 0.43
C ALA A 65 -6.23 -9.84 0.43
N TYR A 66 -6.16 -8.57 0.01
CA TYR A 66 -7.33 -7.70 -0.07
C TYR A 66 -7.36 -6.92 -1.40
N TYR A 67 -7.93 -7.56 -2.43
CA TYR A 67 -8.02 -6.98 -3.78
C TYR A 67 -9.28 -7.49 -4.51
N GLY A 68 -9.42 -7.25 -5.80
CA GLY A 68 -10.64 -7.58 -6.55
C GLY A 68 -11.07 -9.05 -6.48
N ALA A 69 -10.12 -9.98 -6.40
CA ALA A 69 -10.41 -11.41 -6.29
C ALA A 69 -10.77 -11.88 -4.85
N THR A 70 -10.58 -11.04 -3.83
CA THR A 70 -10.96 -11.37 -2.44
C THR A 70 -12.48 -11.42 -2.33
N LYS A 71 -13.01 -12.54 -1.88
CA LYS A 71 -14.44 -12.74 -1.72
C LYS A 71 -15.02 -11.76 -0.71
N GLN A 72 -16.26 -11.32 -0.98
CA GLN A 72 -16.93 -10.33 -0.13
C GLN A 72 -17.13 -10.82 1.31
N GLU A 73 -17.38 -12.10 1.48
CA GLU A 73 -17.55 -12.76 2.77
C GLU A 73 -16.29 -12.74 3.62
N ASP A 74 -15.09 -12.86 3.00
CA ASP A 74 -13.81 -12.90 3.71
C ASP A 74 -13.32 -11.50 4.12
N ARG A 75 -13.81 -10.45 3.46
CA ARG A 75 -13.29 -9.08 3.64
C ARG A 75 -13.43 -8.55 5.06
N GLN A 76 -14.57 -8.81 5.70
CA GLN A 76 -14.81 -8.35 7.07
C GLN A 76 -13.96 -9.12 8.09
N ASP A 77 -13.79 -10.42 7.88
CA ASP A 77 -12.94 -11.26 8.72
C ASP A 77 -11.47 -10.83 8.64
N ILE A 78 -10.97 -10.57 7.43
CA ILE A 78 -9.59 -10.07 7.22
C ILE A 78 -9.35 -8.78 8.00
N VAL A 79 -10.26 -7.80 7.89
CA VAL A 79 -10.14 -6.53 8.60
C VAL A 79 -10.17 -6.75 10.10
N LYS A 80 -11.12 -7.54 10.61
CA LYS A 80 -11.24 -7.86 12.04
C LYS A 80 -9.99 -8.54 12.59
N ARG A 81 -9.45 -9.52 11.87
CA ARG A 81 -8.21 -10.20 12.27
C ARG A 81 -7.00 -9.26 12.21
N PHE A 82 -6.96 -8.33 11.25
CA PHE A 82 -5.87 -7.37 11.17
C PHE A 82 -5.90 -6.35 12.32
N GLU A 83 -7.10 -5.92 12.74
CA GLU A 83 -7.29 -5.01 13.88
C GLU A 83 -7.12 -5.66 15.25
N ASP A 84 -7.12 -6.99 15.32
CA ASP A 84 -6.85 -7.73 16.56
C ASP A 84 -5.33 -7.78 16.81
N PRO A 85 -4.81 -7.12 17.88
CA PRO A 85 -3.37 -7.08 18.16
C PRO A 85 -2.78 -8.47 18.45
N ASP A 86 -3.59 -9.41 18.95
CA ASP A 86 -3.16 -10.78 19.30
C ASP A 86 -3.22 -11.75 18.11
N SER A 87 -3.81 -11.32 16.99
CA SER A 87 -3.89 -12.12 15.77
C SER A 87 -2.52 -12.29 15.12
N PRO A 88 -2.18 -13.50 14.62
CA PRO A 88 -0.96 -13.72 13.84
C PRO A 88 -0.93 -12.96 12.52
N LEU A 89 -2.06 -12.42 12.04
CA LEU A 89 -2.14 -11.66 10.81
C LEU A 89 -1.36 -10.36 10.94
N ARG A 90 -0.20 -10.31 10.29
CA ARG A 90 0.76 -9.21 10.35
C ARG A 90 0.75 -8.34 9.08
N PHE A 91 0.52 -8.96 7.93
CA PHE A 91 0.63 -8.29 6.63
C PHE A 91 -0.73 -8.24 5.92
N PHE A 92 -1.21 -7.02 5.69
CA PHE A 92 -2.37 -6.74 4.85
C PHE A 92 -1.89 -6.32 3.47
N VAL A 93 -2.06 -7.18 2.46
CA VAL A 93 -1.59 -6.93 1.10
C VAL A 93 -2.78 -6.66 0.19
N GLY A 94 -2.84 -5.46 -0.41
CA GLY A 94 -4.02 -5.08 -1.17
C GLY A 94 -3.80 -4.09 -2.29
N HIS A 95 -4.89 -3.86 -3.03
CA HIS A 95 -4.94 -2.80 -4.02
C HIS A 95 -5.54 -1.54 -3.39
N PRO A 96 -4.90 -0.34 -3.55
CA PRO A 96 -5.36 0.89 -2.87
C PRO A 96 -6.83 1.21 -3.14
N LYS A 97 -7.32 1.06 -4.37
CA LYS A 97 -8.73 1.31 -4.71
C LYS A 97 -9.70 0.32 -4.06
N THR A 98 -9.31 -0.93 -3.87
CA THR A 98 -10.17 -1.93 -3.22
C THR A 98 -10.25 -1.68 -1.72
N GLY A 99 -9.12 -1.32 -1.09
CA GLY A 99 -9.05 -0.92 0.31
C GLY A 99 -9.62 0.48 0.59
N GLY A 100 -9.93 1.26 -0.46
CA GLY A 100 -10.32 2.67 -0.36
C GLY A 100 -11.67 2.95 0.30
N TYR A 101 -12.57 1.98 0.44
CA TYR A 101 -13.91 2.23 0.95
C TYR A 101 -14.18 1.56 2.31
N GLY A 102 -14.26 2.39 3.36
CA GLY A 102 -14.94 2.04 4.62
C GLY A 102 -14.20 1.11 5.57
N ILE A 103 -12.98 0.65 5.28
CA ILE A 103 -12.20 -0.17 6.21
C ILE A 103 -11.30 0.68 7.11
N THR A 104 -11.02 0.16 8.29
CA THR A 104 -10.11 0.75 9.28
C THR A 104 -8.99 -0.24 9.55
N LEU A 105 -7.74 0.22 9.52
CA LEU A 105 -6.53 -0.58 9.69
C LEU A 105 -5.55 0.13 10.66
N ASN A 106 -6.06 0.50 11.85
CA ASN A 106 -5.33 1.31 12.83
C ASN A 106 -4.20 0.54 13.55
N GLU A 107 -4.21 -0.79 13.51
CA GLU A 107 -3.13 -1.57 14.10
C GLU A 107 -1.84 -1.57 13.27
N ALA A 108 -1.88 -1.02 12.05
CA ALA A 108 -0.69 -0.86 11.23
C ALA A 108 0.26 0.19 11.83
N SER A 109 1.53 -0.18 11.96
CA SER A 109 2.63 0.74 12.28
C SER A 109 3.39 1.21 11.04
N THR A 110 3.22 0.50 9.92
CA THR A 110 3.90 0.81 8.66
C THR A 110 2.95 0.62 7.48
N VAL A 111 3.00 1.56 6.54
CA VAL A 111 2.31 1.48 5.25
C VAL A 111 3.36 1.51 4.15
N ILE A 112 3.41 0.47 3.35
CA ILE A 112 4.40 0.31 2.28
C ILE A 112 3.69 0.40 0.94
N TYR A 113 4.11 1.32 0.10
CA TYR A 113 3.68 1.42 -1.29
C TYR A 113 4.69 0.67 -2.18
N TYR A 114 4.35 -0.57 -2.49
CA TYR A 114 5.13 -1.39 -3.43
C TYR A 114 5.11 -0.80 -4.83
N SER A 115 3.99 -0.20 -5.23
CA SER A 115 3.88 0.60 -6.44
C SER A 115 2.90 1.75 -6.22
N ASN A 116 3.18 2.90 -6.81
CA ASN A 116 2.33 4.08 -6.79
C ASN A 116 1.62 4.29 -8.14
N SER A 117 0.57 5.10 -8.14
CA SER A 117 -0.08 5.63 -9.35
C SER A 117 -0.17 7.16 -9.26
N TYR A 118 -0.51 7.84 -10.35
CA TYR A 118 -0.74 9.30 -10.35
C TYR A 118 -2.06 9.72 -9.65
N ASP A 119 -2.82 8.76 -9.13
CA ASP A 119 -4.12 8.96 -8.50
C ASP A 119 -3.93 9.38 -7.04
N LEU A 120 -3.93 10.71 -6.82
CA LEU A 120 -3.78 11.30 -5.48
C LEU A 120 -4.94 10.91 -4.55
N GLU A 121 -6.16 10.84 -5.06
CA GLU A 121 -7.31 10.48 -4.24
C GLU A 121 -7.17 9.07 -3.66
N SER A 122 -6.81 8.10 -4.51
CA SER A 122 -6.51 6.73 -4.05
C SER A 122 -5.38 6.70 -3.03
N ARG A 123 -4.35 7.54 -3.22
CA ARG A 123 -3.22 7.63 -2.27
C ARG A 123 -3.70 8.12 -0.91
N LEU A 124 -4.37 9.26 -0.84
CA LEU A 124 -4.87 9.84 0.40
C LEU A 124 -5.87 8.92 1.10
N GLN A 125 -6.83 8.36 0.34
CA GLN A 125 -7.78 7.40 0.91
C GLN A 125 -7.11 6.16 1.49
N SER A 126 -6.04 5.66 0.89
CA SER A 126 -5.29 4.52 1.42
C SER A 126 -4.45 4.86 2.66
N GLU A 127 -3.95 6.08 2.77
CA GLU A 127 -3.28 6.59 3.97
C GLU A 127 -4.25 6.72 5.14
N ASP A 128 -5.47 7.24 4.89
CA ASP A 128 -6.54 7.37 5.89
C ASP A 128 -6.99 6.02 6.49
N ARG A 129 -6.62 4.88 5.91
CA ARG A 129 -6.93 3.56 6.51
C ARG A 129 -6.09 3.29 7.75
N ALA A 130 -4.83 3.71 7.76
CA ALA A 130 -3.92 3.56 8.87
C ALA A 130 -3.92 4.76 9.82
N HIS A 131 -4.19 5.97 9.28
CA HIS A 131 -4.19 7.22 10.04
C HIS A 131 -5.60 7.78 10.18
N ARG A 132 -6.35 7.29 11.17
CA ARG A 132 -7.72 7.73 11.45
C ARG A 132 -7.83 8.26 12.88
N ILE A 133 -8.91 9.02 13.15
CA ILE A 133 -9.24 9.50 14.50
C ILE A 133 -9.27 8.31 15.48
N GLY A 134 -8.40 8.35 16.48
CA GLY A 134 -8.20 7.26 17.45
C GLY A 134 -6.87 6.52 17.32
N GLN A 135 -6.10 6.75 16.27
CA GLN A 135 -4.73 6.22 16.14
C GLN A 135 -3.82 6.84 17.22
N LYS A 136 -3.21 5.98 18.03
CA LYS A 136 -2.31 6.37 19.14
C LYS A 136 -0.83 6.14 18.81
N LYS A 137 -0.56 5.44 17.71
CA LYS A 137 0.80 5.07 17.29
C LYS A 137 1.21 5.90 16.07
N SER A 138 2.49 6.23 15.97
CA SER A 138 3.05 6.80 14.74
C SER A 138 2.99 5.77 13.63
N VAL A 139 2.59 6.21 12.44
CA VAL A 139 2.59 5.36 11.23
C VAL A 139 3.72 5.82 10.32
N THR A 140 4.57 4.87 9.94
CA THR A 140 5.66 5.11 8.97
C THR A 140 5.16 4.79 7.56
N TYR A 141 5.36 5.73 6.63
CA TYR A 141 5.04 5.52 5.22
C TYR A 141 6.31 5.32 4.41
N VAL A 142 6.36 4.24 3.64
CA VAL A 142 7.51 3.84 2.81
C VAL A 142 7.07 3.73 1.37
N ASP A 143 7.73 4.46 0.46
CA ASP A 143 7.54 4.31 -0.98
C ASP A 143 8.73 3.52 -1.56
N LEU A 144 8.49 2.36 -2.16
CA LEU A 144 9.50 1.63 -2.92
C LEU A 144 9.61 2.23 -4.32
N ILE A 145 10.77 2.77 -4.64
CA ILE A 145 11.01 3.51 -5.88
C ILE A 145 12.18 2.87 -6.62
N ALA A 146 12.00 2.54 -7.90
CA ALA A 146 13.11 2.20 -8.78
C ALA A 146 13.75 3.52 -9.27
N PRO A 147 15.06 3.75 -8.98
CA PRO A 147 15.74 4.98 -9.40
C PRO A 147 15.79 5.11 -10.93
N ASP A 148 15.82 6.35 -11.41
CA ASP A 148 15.87 6.72 -12.84
C ASP A 148 14.69 6.18 -13.66
N THR A 149 13.52 5.98 -13.03
CA THR A 149 12.32 5.45 -13.67
C THR A 149 11.10 6.35 -13.52
N ILE A 150 9.98 5.87 -14.09
CA ILE A 150 8.67 6.52 -13.95
C ILE A 150 8.21 6.61 -12.48
N ASP A 151 8.70 5.75 -11.59
CA ASP A 151 8.30 5.74 -10.18
C ASP A 151 8.68 7.04 -9.47
N GLU A 152 9.88 7.58 -9.74
CA GLU A 152 10.30 8.87 -9.19
C GLU A 152 9.35 9.99 -9.62
N LYS A 153 9.00 10.03 -10.93
CA LYS A 153 8.08 11.02 -11.47
C LYS A 153 6.69 10.95 -10.86
N ILE A 154 6.22 9.73 -10.56
CA ILE A 154 4.92 9.54 -9.92
C ILE A 154 4.95 10.07 -8.49
N VAL A 155 5.96 9.70 -7.69
CA VAL A 155 6.07 10.14 -6.31
C VAL A 155 6.27 11.65 -6.23
N GLU A 156 7.09 12.24 -7.11
CA GLU A 156 7.23 13.69 -7.21
C GLU A 156 5.91 14.38 -7.55
N ALA A 157 5.16 13.86 -8.52
CA ALA A 157 3.85 14.40 -8.90
C ALA A 157 2.83 14.32 -7.76
N LEU A 158 2.82 13.22 -6.99
CA LEU A 158 1.96 13.08 -5.81
C LEU A 158 2.31 14.12 -4.74
N ARG A 159 3.60 14.28 -4.42
CA ARG A 159 4.07 15.29 -3.46
C ARG A 159 3.69 16.71 -3.87
N ASN A 160 3.87 17.05 -5.14
CA ASN A 160 3.50 18.38 -5.67
C ASN A 160 2.00 18.63 -5.60
N LYS A 161 1.16 17.62 -5.86
CA LYS A 161 -0.30 17.73 -5.73
C LYS A 161 -0.73 17.91 -4.27
N ILE A 162 -0.10 17.20 -3.33
CA ILE A 162 -0.36 17.36 -1.88
C ILE A 162 -0.01 18.78 -1.45
N ASN A 163 1.18 19.26 -1.80
CA ASN A 163 1.63 20.61 -1.45
C ASN A 163 0.68 21.68 -2.01
N LEU A 164 0.21 21.53 -3.23
CA LEU A 164 -0.73 22.46 -3.84
C LEU A 164 -2.09 22.45 -3.11
N ALA A 165 -2.61 21.26 -2.78
CA ALA A 165 -3.86 21.14 -2.01
C ALA A 165 -3.75 21.79 -0.64
N ASP A 166 -2.63 21.59 0.07
CA ASP A 166 -2.37 22.22 1.37
C ASP A 166 -2.28 23.75 1.27
N GLN A 167 -1.67 24.27 0.22
CA GLN A 167 -1.62 25.71 -0.02
C GLN A 167 -3.01 26.30 -0.22
N VAL A 168 -3.83 25.68 -1.07
CA VAL A 168 -5.21 26.15 -1.36
C VAL A 168 -6.07 26.10 -0.09
N LEU A 169 -6.03 25.00 0.67
CA LEU A 169 -6.79 24.87 1.91
C LEU A 169 -6.35 25.89 2.98
N ASN A 170 -5.05 26.14 3.09
CA ASN A 170 -4.53 27.15 4.02
C ASN A 170 -4.90 28.57 3.61
N GLU A 171 -4.98 28.87 2.32
CA GLU A 171 -5.44 30.18 1.83
C GLU A 171 -6.93 30.38 2.07
N GLU A 172 -7.76 29.37 1.83
CA GLU A 172 -9.20 29.43 2.15
C GLU A 172 -9.41 29.65 3.64
N THR A 173 -8.72 28.90 4.51
CA THR A 173 -8.86 29.04 5.98
C THR A 173 -8.45 30.44 6.43
N LYS A 174 -7.40 31.06 5.87
CA LYS A 174 -7.01 32.42 6.17
C LYS A 174 -8.03 33.46 5.73
N ASN A 175 -8.76 33.21 4.64
CA ASN A 175 -9.81 34.10 4.16
C ASN A 175 -11.11 34.01 4.98
N TRP A 176 -11.37 32.89 5.65
CA TRP A 176 -12.53 32.71 6.53
C TRP A 176 -12.32 33.34 7.93
N LEU A 177 -11.08 33.59 8.31
CA LEU A 177 -10.70 34.21 9.60
C LEU A 177 -10.55 35.74 9.53
N ARG A 178 -10.87 36.36 8.41
CA ARG A 178 -10.98 37.83 8.22
C ARG A 178 -12.43 38.26 8.15
#